data_fb516067406275c8fc0936b36ef69f2e
#
_entry.id   fb516067406275c8fc0936b36ef69f2e
#
_cell.length_a   1.000
_cell.length_b   1.000
_cell.length_c   1.000
_cell.angle_alpha   90.00
_cell.angle_beta   90.00
_cell.angle_gamma   90.00
#
_symmetry.space_group_name_H-M   'P 1'
#
loop_
_entity.id
_entity.type
_entity.pdbx_description
1 polymer ?
#
loop_
_entity_poly.entity_id
_entity_poly.type
_entity_poly.pdbx_seq_one_letter_code
_entity_poly.pdbx_strand_id
1 'polypeptide(L)'
;MLKDGKAYAYAAWAVAETEGKVPQYVKRQCQSWINIVDDKDPDAVVDERAYQKICKLMQLMVHPDLHCSIYEGLEDYAWLFITATLCTKCRDADERYYITALLEIARKNFKTFNSAVIFIVLMLTEPAFSRFFSVAPDLSLSSELKLAIRKIIKSSPALIDEVDPAFKILRSQIICKLNDNEYTPLAYSQDTMDGKLANAFLADEAGALDDYPVEAMRSSQITLRNKLGIIISTQYPNDNNVMIDEID
;
A
#
# COMPACT_ATOMS: atom_id res chain seq x y z
N MET A 1 10.92 19.26 4.58
CA MET A 1 9.56 18.89 5.04
C MET A 1 8.83 18.17 3.91
N LEU A 2 7.49 18.17 3.80
CA LEU A 2 6.77 17.40 2.75
C LEU A 2 7.17 17.84 1.32
N LYS A 3 7.21 19.13 1.06
CA LYS A 3 7.58 19.71 -0.26
C LYS A 3 9.04 19.48 -0.65
N ASP A 4 9.90 19.20 0.28
CA ASP A 4 11.31 18.85 0.04
C ASP A 4 11.53 17.33 -0.05
N GLY A 5 10.44 16.55 0.07
CA GLY A 5 10.48 15.09 0.08
C GLY A 5 10.47 14.48 -1.32
N LYS A 6 10.92 13.24 -1.42
CA LYS A 6 10.96 12.46 -2.68
C LYS A 6 9.60 12.35 -3.37
N ALA A 7 8.52 12.19 -2.61
CA ALA A 7 7.16 12.10 -3.15
C ALA A 7 6.75 13.36 -3.92
N TYR A 8 6.98 14.54 -3.33
CA TYR A 8 6.66 15.81 -4.00
C TYR A 8 7.57 16.06 -5.20
N ALA A 9 8.86 15.78 -5.05
CA ALA A 9 9.83 15.93 -6.16
C ALA A 9 9.45 15.06 -7.36
N TYR A 10 9.06 13.79 -7.14
CA TYR A 10 8.58 12.92 -8.21
C TYR A 10 7.29 13.44 -8.85
N ALA A 11 6.31 13.85 -8.05
CA ALA A 11 5.04 14.37 -8.58
C ALA A 11 5.27 15.63 -9.44
N ALA A 12 6.12 16.56 -8.98
CA ALA A 12 6.47 17.76 -9.73
C ALA A 12 7.20 17.45 -11.04
N TRP A 13 8.15 16.51 -11.00
CA TRP A 13 8.83 16.01 -12.20
C TRP A 13 7.84 15.38 -13.18
N ALA A 14 6.94 14.50 -12.70
CA ALA A 14 5.97 13.82 -13.54
C ALA A 14 5.02 14.78 -14.26
N VAL A 15 4.58 15.83 -13.59
CA VAL A 15 3.73 16.89 -14.19
C VAL A 15 4.50 17.71 -15.22
N ALA A 16 5.75 18.07 -14.94
CA ALA A 16 6.58 18.88 -15.82
C ALA A 16 7.14 18.11 -17.03
N GLU A 17 7.09 16.78 -17.01
CA GLU A 17 7.64 15.91 -18.06
C GLU A 17 6.89 16.13 -19.40
N THR A 18 7.61 16.38 -20.50
CA THR A 18 7.05 16.71 -21.81
C THR A 18 7.42 15.72 -22.93
N GLU A 19 8.30 14.76 -22.65
CA GLU A 19 8.80 13.79 -23.65
C GLU A 19 7.90 12.56 -23.80
N GLY A 20 6.75 12.52 -23.12
CA GLY A 20 5.82 11.38 -23.18
C GLY A 20 6.20 10.19 -22.33
N LYS A 21 7.12 10.34 -21.38
CA LYS A 21 7.57 9.27 -20.47
C LYS A 21 6.55 8.95 -19.38
N VAL A 22 5.64 9.87 -19.08
CA VAL A 22 4.62 9.73 -18.04
C VAL A 22 3.23 9.78 -18.68
N PRO A 23 2.36 8.76 -18.47
CA PRO A 23 1.00 8.76 -18.97
C PRO A 23 0.17 9.94 -18.45
N GLN A 24 -0.81 10.41 -19.24
CA GLN A 24 -1.61 11.58 -18.90
C GLN A 24 -2.42 11.44 -17.62
N TYR A 25 -2.97 10.25 -17.35
CA TYR A 25 -3.70 10.00 -16.10
C TYR A 25 -2.78 10.02 -14.88
N VAL A 26 -1.53 9.54 -15.00
CA VAL A 26 -0.53 9.67 -13.93
C VAL A 26 -0.20 11.14 -13.68
N LYS A 27 -0.02 11.94 -14.73
CA LYS A 27 0.20 13.39 -14.60
C LYS A 27 -0.97 14.08 -13.90
N ARG A 28 -2.21 13.71 -14.23
CA ARG A 28 -3.42 14.26 -13.58
C ARG A 28 -3.46 13.90 -12.09
N GLN A 29 -3.16 12.66 -11.74
CA GLN A 29 -3.09 12.24 -10.34
C GLN A 29 -1.98 12.95 -9.56
N CYS A 30 -0.80 13.08 -10.16
CA CYS A 30 0.31 13.85 -9.57
C CYS A 30 -0.08 15.33 -9.35
N GLN A 31 -0.73 15.96 -10.33
CA GLN A 31 -1.19 17.34 -10.21
C GLN A 31 -2.27 17.51 -9.15
N SER A 32 -3.23 16.58 -9.08
CA SER A 32 -4.25 16.56 -8.03
C SER A 32 -3.62 16.47 -6.64
N TRP A 33 -2.66 15.56 -6.46
CA TRP A 33 -1.98 15.43 -5.17
C TRP A 33 -1.11 16.64 -4.82
N ILE A 34 -0.43 17.26 -5.79
CA ILE A 34 0.28 18.54 -5.60
C ILE A 34 -0.69 19.63 -5.12
N ASN A 35 -1.88 19.71 -5.69
CA ASN A 35 -2.89 20.68 -5.27
C ASN A 35 -3.30 20.47 -3.80
N ILE A 36 -3.40 19.21 -3.34
CA ILE A 36 -3.66 18.88 -1.93
C ILE A 36 -2.49 19.35 -1.05
N VAL A 37 -1.24 19.05 -1.44
CA VAL A 37 -0.03 19.47 -0.71
C VAL A 37 0.12 20.99 -0.67
N ASP A 38 -0.32 21.67 -1.70
CA ASP A 38 -0.28 23.14 -1.82
C ASP A 38 -1.47 23.85 -1.14
N ASP A 39 -2.33 23.08 -0.45
CA ASP A 39 -3.54 23.58 0.23
C ASP A 39 -4.54 24.26 -0.73
N LYS A 40 -4.62 23.76 -1.97
CA LYS A 40 -5.55 24.25 -3.01
C LYS A 40 -6.80 23.38 -3.14
N ASP A 41 -6.79 22.19 -2.51
CA ASP A 41 -7.91 21.25 -2.52
C ASP A 41 -8.80 21.54 -1.30
N PRO A 42 -10.13 21.76 -1.50
CA PRO A 42 -11.02 22.07 -0.40
C PRO A 42 -11.35 20.85 0.49
N ASP A 43 -11.24 19.63 -0.05
CA ASP A 43 -11.76 18.41 0.57
C ASP A 43 -10.66 17.58 1.23
N ALA A 44 -9.41 17.76 0.82
CA ALA A 44 -8.28 16.93 1.23
C ALA A 44 -7.12 17.73 1.84
N VAL A 45 -6.34 17.05 2.67
CA VAL A 45 -5.10 17.58 3.28
C VAL A 45 -4.10 16.44 3.49
N VAL A 46 -2.81 16.76 3.42
CA VAL A 46 -1.78 15.78 3.79
C VAL A 46 -1.45 15.90 5.27
N ASP A 47 -1.58 14.80 6.01
CA ASP A 47 -1.17 14.69 7.41
C ASP A 47 0.36 14.64 7.52
N GLU A 48 0.98 15.77 7.83
CA GLU A 48 2.44 15.87 7.98
C GLU A 48 2.97 15.02 9.16
N ARG A 49 2.17 14.78 10.20
CA ARG A 49 2.59 13.94 11.33
C ARG A 49 2.65 12.47 10.91
N ALA A 50 1.65 12.01 10.16
CA ALA A 50 1.66 10.68 9.56
C ALA A 50 2.85 10.52 8.61
N TYR A 51 3.09 11.50 7.74
CA TYR A 51 4.24 11.50 6.84
C TYR A 51 5.58 11.37 7.59
N GLN A 52 5.80 12.20 8.63
CA GLN A 52 7.02 12.14 9.43
C GLN A 52 7.18 10.79 10.16
N LYS A 53 6.08 10.22 10.65
CA LYS A 53 6.08 8.89 11.27
C LYS A 53 6.49 7.81 10.27
N ILE A 54 5.94 7.85 9.06
CA ILE A 54 6.29 6.92 7.99
C ILE A 54 7.75 7.05 7.59
N CYS A 55 8.27 8.28 7.42
CA CYS A 55 9.68 8.51 7.14
C CYS A 55 10.59 7.88 8.20
N LYS A 56 10.28 8.05 9.48
CA LYS A 56 11.04 7.44 10.58
C LYS A 56 10.99 5.91 10.55
N LEU A 57 9.81 5.33 10.30
CA LEU A 57 9.67 3.88 10.17
C LEU A 57 10.50 3.34 9.00
N MET A 58 10.48 4.03 7.86
CA MET A 58 11.27 3.62 6.69
C MET A 58 12.78 3.76 6.91
N GLN A 59 13.22 4.68 7.77
CA GLN A 59 14.62 4.77 8.19
C GLN A 59 15.06 3.60 9.11
N LEU A 60 14.12 3.04 9.88
CA LEU A 60 14.36 1.90 10.76
C LEU A 60 14.30 0.54 10.04
N MET A 61 13.60 0.48 8.91
CA MET A 61 13.50 -0.72 8.08
C MET A 61 14.66 -0.81 7.09
N VAL A 62 15.18 -2.01 6.88
CA VAL A 62 16.30 -2.29 5.97
C VAL A 62 15.80 -2.98 4.71
N HIS A 63 16.22 -2.48 3.55
CA HIS A 63 15.96 -3.12 2.25
C HIS A 63 16.77 -4.43 2.16
N PRO A 64 16.11 -5.60 1.99
CA PRO A 64 16.78 -6.89 2.09
C PRO A 64 17.88 -7.12 1.04
N ASP A 65 17.74 -6.53 -0.15
CA ASP A 65 18.68 -6.75 -1.25
C ASP A 65 19.73 -5.63 -1.37
N LEU A 66 19.36 -4.38 -1.04
CA LEU A 66 20.26 -3.21 -1.15
C LEU A 66 21.03 -2.95 0.14
N HIS A 67 20.63 -3.54 1.26
CA HIS A 67 21.25 -3.39 2.58
C HIS A 67 21.36 -1.92 3.10
N CYS A 68 20.55 -1.02 2.54
CA CYS A 68 20.36 0.35 3.02
C CYS A 68 18.99 0.49 3.70
N SER A 69 18.71 1.65 4.27
CA SER A 69 17.34 1.92 4.77
C SER A 69 16.31 1.87 3.64
N ILE A 70 15.08 1.46 3.94
CA ILE A 70 13.99 1.56 2.95
C ILE A 70 13.79 3.02 2.51
N TYR A 71 14.02 3.97 3.43
CA TYR A 71 13.98 5.39 3.13
C TYR A 71 14.90 5.78 1.95
N GLU A 72 16.09 5.19 1.87
CA GLU A 72 17.06 5.46 0.81
C GLU A 72 16.81 4.62 -0.44
N GLY A 73 16.49 3.34 -0.26
CA GLY A 73 16.39 2.36 -1.34
C GLY A 73 15.06 2.32 -2.08
N LEU A 74 14.03 3.04 -1.60
CA LEU A 74 12.72 3.05 -2.25
C LEU A 74 12.73 3.96 -3.49
N GLU A 75 12.13 3.48 -4.58
CA GLU A 75 11.96 4.25 -5.82
C GLU A 75 11.06 5.47 -5.62
N ASP A 76 11.33 6.56 -6.36
CA ASP A 76 10.64 7.84 -6.14
C ASP A 76 9.13 7.76 -6.42
N TYR A 77 8.69 6.98 -7.42
CA TYR A 77 7.26 6.75 -7.65
C TYR A 77 6.58 6.04 -6.49
N ALA A 78 7.29 5.09 -5.85
CA ALA A 78 6.78 4.37 -4.70
C ALA A 78 6.65 5.28 -3.47
N TRP A 79 7.55 6.25 -3.30
CA TRP A 79 7.40 7.30 -2.30
C TRP A 79 6.10 8.10 -2.49
N LEU A 80 5.79 8.51 -3.73
CA LEU A 80 4.53 9.19 -4.02
C LEU A 80 3.33 8.29 -3.71
N PHE A 81 3.34 7.05 -4.22
CA PHE A 81 2.25 6.11 -4.03
C PHE A 81 1.96 5.86 -2.53
N ILE A 82 2.99 5.58 -1.74
CA ILE A 82 2.86 5.34 -0.30
C ILE A 82 2.40 6.60 0.44
N THR A 83 3.00 7.75 0.15
CA THR A 83 2.68 9.01 0.83
C THR A 83 1.26 9.45 0.51
N ALA A 84 0.84 9.43 -0.74
CA ALA A 84 -0.51 9.77 -1.14
C ALA A 84 -1.54 8.84 -0.47
N THR A 85 -1.31 7.53 -0.53
CA THR A 85 -2.22 6.52 0.00
C THR A 85 -2.37 6.59 1.53
N LEU A 86 -1.27 6.78 2.25
CA LEU A 86 -1.28 6.66 3.72
C LEU A 86 -1.38 8.00 4.47
N CYS A 87 -1.02 9.12 3.82
CA CYS A 87 -0.95 10.41 4.50
C CYS A 87 -2.01 11.40 4.05
N THR A 88 -2.81 11.10 3.01
CA THR A 88 -3.87 12.02 2.57
C THR A 88 -5.17 11.72 3.31
N LYS A 89 -5.71 12.74 3.96
CA LYS A 89 -6.95 12.66 4.76
C LYS A 89 -8.00 13.62 4.24
N CYS A 90 -9.26 13.32 4.55
CA CYS A 90 -10.35 14.28 4.42
C CYS A 90 -10.08 15.48 5.33
N ARG A 91 -10.37 16.69 4.86
CA ARG A 91 -10.11 17.92 5.63
C ARG A 91 -10.98 18.02 6.88
N ASP A 92 -12.23 17.63 6.76
CA ASP A 92 -13.25 17.78 7.82
C ASP A 92 -13.47 16.51 8.65
N ALA A 93 -12.71 15.43 8.37
CA ALA A 93 -12.82 14.16 9.06
C ALA A 93 -11.44 13.51 9.27
N ASP A 94 -11.27 12.80 10.39
CA ASP A 94 -10.06 11.99 10.60
C ASP A 94 -10.18 10.64 9.87
N GLU A 95 -10.37 10.74 8.54
CA GLU A 95 -10.58 9.61 7.65
C GLU A 95 -9.65 9.72 6.43
N ARG A 96 -9.28 8.57 5.84
CA ARG A 96 -8.52 8.54 4.59
C ARG A 96 -9.30 9.20 3.47
N TYR A 97 -8.63 10.04 2.70
CA TYR A 97 -9.20 10.59 1.48
C TYR A 97 -9.22 9.54 0.36
N TYR A 98 -8.09 8.83 0.16
CA TYR A 98 -8.01 7.73 -0.79
C TYR A 98 -8.33 6.40 -0.10
N ILE A 99 -9.50 5.86 -0.38
CA ILE A 99 -9.95 4.54 0.12
C ILE A 99 -9.59 3.40 -0.84
N THR A 100 -9.20 3.73 -2.07
CA THR A 100 -8.67 2.80 -3.07
C THR A 100 -7.39 3.38 -3.66
N ALA A 101 -6.35 2.58 -3.77
CA ALA A 101 -5.07 2.91 -4.37
C ALA A 101 -4.76 1.91 -5.49
N LEU A 102 -4.62 2.43 -6.73
CA LEU A 102 -4.35 1.63 -7.93
C LEU A 102 -2.90 1.80 -8.36
N LEU A 103 -2.22 0.70 -8.67
CA LEU A 103 -0.89 0.72 -9.24
C LEU A 103 -0.77 -0.27 -10.41
N GLU A 104 -0.91 0.24 -11.62
CA GLU A 104 -0.55 -0.50 -12.83
C GLU A 104 0.87 -0.14 -13.24
N ILE A 105 1.76 -1.12 -13.24
CA ILE A 105 3.16 -0.92 -13.58
C ILE A 105 3.76 -2.21 -14.18
N ALA A 106 4.72 -2.09 -15.09
CA ALA A 106 5.37 -3.22 -15.73
C ALA A 106 5.98 -4.20 -14.72
N ARG A 107 6.14 -5.46 -15.14
CA ARG A 107 6.81 -6.50 -14.33
C ARG A 107 8.21 -6.07 -13.90
N LYS A 108 8.68 -6.57 -12.76
CA LYS A 108 9.99 -6.29 -12.16
C LYS A 108 10.19 -4.85 -11.65
N ASN A 109 9.11 -4.11 -11.41
CA ASN A 109 9.13 -2.78 -10.80
C ASN A 109 8.65 -2.81 -9.34
N PHE A 110 9.02 -3.83 -8.58
CA PHE A 110 8.88 -3.90 -7.13
C PHE A 110 7.46 -3.74 -6.55
N LYS A 111 6.37 -4.01 -7.34
CA LYS A 111 4.97 -3.88 -6.86
C LYS A 111 4.75 -4.54 -5.50
N THR A 112 5.03 -5.84 -5.41
CA THR A 112 4.83 -6.64 -4.19
C THR A 112 5.71 -6.17 -3.04
N PHE A 113 6.96 -5.73 -3.33
CA PHE A 113 7.85 -5.16 -2.32
C PHE A 113 7.29 -3.84 -1.74
N ASN A 114 6.86 -2.93 -2.60
CA ASN A 114 6.25 -1.66 -2.17
C ASN A 114 4.98 -1.89 -1.34
N SER A 115 4.16 -2.87 -1.74
CA SER A 115 2.99 -3.29 -0.97
C SER A 115 3.38 -3.86 0.39
N ALA A 116 4.47 -4.63 0.47
CA ALA A 116 4.98 -5.14 1.74
C ALA A 116 5.41 -4.02 2.69
N VAL A 117 6.05 -2.97 2.17
CA VAL A 117 6.39 -1.76 2.96
C VAL A 117 5.11 -1.11 3.50
N ILE A 118 4.09 -0.92 2.65
CA ILE A 118 2.79 -0.36 3.07
C ILE A 118 2.18 -1.21 4.19
N PHE A 119 2.14 -2.53 4.03
CA PHE A 119 1.52 -3.41 5.02
C PHE A 119 2.27 -3.43 6.36
N ILE A 120 3.60 -3.37 6.36
CA ILE A 120 4.37 -3.23 7.60
C ILE A 120 4.04 -1.89 8.29
N VAL A 121 3.97 -0.80 7.53
CA VAL A 121 3.59 0.51 8.06
C VAL A 121 2.18 0.47 8.64
N LEU A 122 1.20 -0.09 7.92
CA LEU A 122 -0.18 -0.26 8.40
C LEU A 122 -0.23 -1.10 9.69
N MET A 123 0.46 -2.25 9.72
CA MET A 123 0.51 -3.08 10.91
C MET A 123 1.10 -2.37 12.14
N LEU A 124 2.02 -1.42 11.95
CA LEU A 124 2.65 -0.64 13.03
C LEU A 124 1.85 0.60 13.43
N THR A 125 0.96 1.11 12.56
CA THR A 125 0.37 2.45 12.74
C THR A 125 -1.14 2.46 12.87
N GLU A 126 -1.84 1.46 12.33
CA GLU A 126 -3.29 1.35 12.45
C GLU A 126 -3.73 0.99 13.89
N PRO A 127 -4.98 1.28 14.24
CA PRO A 127 -5.53 0.91 15.56
C PRO A 127 -5.31 -0.56 15.89
N ALA A 128 -5.26 -0.87 17.19
CA ALA A 128 -5.11 -2.25 17.64
C ALA A 128 -6.23 -3.16 17.12
N PHE A 129 -5.88 -4.44 16.89
CA PHE A 129 -6.76 -5.49 16.35
C PHE A 129 -7.20 -5.27 14.90
N SER A 130 -6.53 -4.40 14.13
CA SER A 130 -6.79 -4.26 12.72
C SER A 130 -6.37 -5.51 11.94
N ARG A 131 -7.16 -5.85 10.92
CA ARG A 131 -6.94 -7.04 10.07
C ARG A 131 -6.62 -6.64 8.64
N PHE A 132 -5.57 -7.26 8.12
CA PHE A 132 -5.06 -7.01 6.78
C PHE A 132 -5.03 -8.30 5.97
N PHE A 133 -5.42 -8.23 4.71
CA PHE A 133 -5.49 -9.40 3.84
C PHE A 133 -4.82 -9.14 2.50
N SER A 134 -4.34 -10.19 1.85
CA SER A 134 -4.02 -10.16 0.42
C SER A 134 -4.78 -11.25 -0.31
N VAL A 135 -5.19 -10.95 -1.53
CA VAL A 135 -5.82 -11.88 -2.47
C VAL A 135 -5.06 -11.84 -3.79
N ALA A 136 -4.95 -12.96 -4.46
CA ALA A 136 -4.31 -13.14 -5.75
C ALA A 136 -4.96 -14.34 -6.46
N PRO A 137 -4.71 -14.57 -7.76
CA PRO A 137 -5.29 -15.70 -8.50
C PRO A 137 -5.09 -17.07 -7.84
N ASP A 138 -4.04 -17.23 -7.06
CA ASP A 138 -3.82 -18.42 -6.24
C ASP A 138 -3.14 -18.10 -4.90
N LEU A 139 -3.14 -19.06 -3.96
CA LEU A 139 -2.55 -18.88 -2.63
C LEU A 139 -1.03 -18.70 -2.68
N SER A 140 -0.34 -19.27 -3.66
CA SER A 140 1.11 -19.12 -3.81
C SER A 140 1.45 -17.66 -4.10
N LEU A 141 0.75 -17.04 -5.05
CA LEU A 141 0.91 -15.62 -5.39
C LEU A 141 0.50 -14.73 -4.22
N SER A 142 -0.64 -15.01 -3.56
CA SER A 142 -1.05 -14.27 -2.36
C SER A 142 -0.01 -14.36 -1.24
N SER A 143 0.74 -15.46 -1.15
CA SER A 143 1.80 -15.66 -0.16
C SER A 143 3.10 -14.90 -0.48
N GLU A 144 3.30 -14.42 -1.71
CA GLU A 144 4.49 -13.64 -2.08
C GLU A 144 4.58 -12.33 -1.28
N LEU A 145 3.46 -11.66 -1.02
CA LEU A 145 3.42 -10.49 -0.14
C LEU A 145 3.93 -10.85 1.27
N LYS A 146 3.47 -11.97 1.83
CA LYS A 146 3.92 -12.46 3.14
C LYS A 146 5.42 -12.72 3.16
N LEU A 147 5.95 -13.31 2.09
CA LEU A 147 7.38 -13.55 1.95
C LEU A 147 8.18 -12.24 1.90
N ALA A 148 7.70 -11.24 1.17
CA ALA A 148 8.31 -9.92 1.09
C ALA A 148 8.29 -9.21 2.46
N ILE A 149 7.15 -9.21 3.17
CA ILE A 149 7.03 -8.68 4.54
C ILE A 149 8.04 -9.38 5.47
N ARG A 150 8.10 -10.72 5.42
CA ARG A 150 9.03 -11.50 6.23
C ARG A 150 10.49 -11.14 5.95
N LYS A 151 10.87 -10.95 4.69
CA LYS A 151 12.24 -10.55 4.30
C LYS A 151 12.59 -9.19 4.91
N ILE A 152 11.73 -8.18 4.76
CA ILE A 152 11.95 -6.85 5.32
C ILE A 152 12.07 -6.91 6.85
N ILE A 153 11.15 -7.59 7.54
CA ILE A 153 11.21 -7.72 9.00
C ILE A 153 12.54 -8.35 9.41
N LYS A 154 12.93 -9.47 8.78
CA LYS A 154 14.17 -10.19 9.14
C LYS A 154 15.45 -9.42 8.82
N SER A 155 15.42 -8.52 7.85
CA SER A 155 16.55 -7.66 7.50
C SER A 155 16.64 -6.40 8.38
N SER A 156 15.63 -6.11 9.20
CA SER A 156 15.49 -4.87 9.96
C SER A 156 15.77 -5.10 11.45
N PRO A 157 16.97 -4.78 11.97
CA PRO A 157 17.32 -5.00 13.38
C PRO A 157 16.32 -4.38 14.36
N ALA A 158 15.75 -3.22 14.04
CA ALA A 158 14.76 -2.56 14.88
C ALA A 158 13.43 -3.33 15.01
N LEU A 159 13.17 -4.33 14.17
CA LEU A 159 11.94 -5.13 14.16
C LEU A 159 12.13 -6.55 14.72
N ILE A 160 13.39 -7.01 14.89
CA ILE A 160 13.74 -8.38 15.28
C ILE A 160 14.51 -8.42 16.61
N ASP A 161 14.06 -7.71 17.63
CA ASP A 161 14.65 -7.90 18.96
C ASP A 161 14.60 -9.39 19.35
N GLU A 162 15.70 -9.92 19.90
CA GLU A 162 15.80 -11.35 20.27
C GLU A 162 14.89 -11.71 21.45
N VAL A 163 14.65 -10.75 22.33
CA VAL A 163 13.85 -10.95 23.55
C VAL A 163 12.38 -10.63 23.31
N ASP A 164 12.10 -9.51 22.63
CA ASP A 164 10.74 -9.06 22.37
C ASP A 164 10.59 -8.50 20.94
N PRO A 165 10.55 -9.37 19.92
CA PRO A 165 10.40 -8.94 18.53
C PRO A 165 9.05 -8.25 18.30
N ALA A 166 9.06 -7.17 17.51
CA ALA A 166 7.84 -6.43 17.16
C ALA A 166 6.82 -7.29 16.39
N PHE A 167 7.27 -8.35 15.71
CA PHE A 167 6.43 -9.22 14.89
C PHE A 167 6.60 -10.70 15.24
N LYS A 168 5.46 -11.43 15.26
CA LYS A 168 5.41 -12.88 15.29
C LYS A 168 5.02 -13.41 13.91
N ILE A 169 5.94 -14.17 13.29
CA ILE A 169 5.74 -14.72 11.93
C ILE A 169 5.30 -16.18 12.09
N LEU A 170 4.04 -16.45 11.76
CA LEU A 170 3.45 -17.81 11.79
C LEU A 170 3.36 -18.38 10.36
N ARG A 171 3.00 -19.66 10.26
CA ARG A 171 2.85 -20.36 8.98
C ARG A 171 1.75 -19.71 8.12
N SER A 172 0.63 -19.31 8.70
CA SER A 172 -0.53 -18.75 7.99
C SER A 172 -0.62 -17.24 8.02
N GLN A 173 0.01 -16.55 9.00
CA GLN A 173 -0.19 -15.14 9.25
C GLN A 173 1.05 -14.47 9.85
N ILE A 174 1.05 -13.13 9.89
CA ILE A 174 2.01 -12.30 10.62
C ILE A 174 1.23 -11.46 11.61
N ILE A 175 1.70 -11.39 12.86
CA ILE A 175 1.07 -10.63 13.94
C ILE A 175 2.05 -9.55 14.40
N CYS A 176 1.61 -8.31 14.47
CA CYS A 176 2.32 -7.23 15.14
C CYS A 176 2.01 -7.31 16.64
N LYS A 177 3.02 -7.57 17.47
CA LYS A 177 2.87 -7.73 18.92
C LYS A 177 2.61 -6.42 19.67
N LEU A 178 2.83 -5.28 19.02
CA LEU A 178 2.67 -3.96 19.63
C LEU A 178 1.21 -3.56 19.77
N ASN A 179 0.33 -4.08 18.91
CA ASN A 179 -1.07 -3.68 18.81
C ASN A 179 -2.01 -4.80 18.38
N ASP A 180 -1.53 -6.05 18.33
CA ASP A 180 -2.27 -7.24 17.90
C ASP A 180 -2.87 -7.13 16.49
N ASN A 181 -2.26 -6.33 15.63
CA ASN A 181 -2.63 -6.24 14.22
C ASN A 181 -2.17 -7.49 13.47
N GLU A 182 -3.02 -8.01 12.58
CA GLU A 182 -2.80 -9.27 11.89
C GLU A 182 -2.82 -9.12 10.37
N TYR A 183 -1.88 -9.77 9.69
CA TYR A 183 -1.89 -9.93 8.24
C TYR A 183 -2.01 -11.40 7.85
N THR A 184 -2.94 -11.73 6.95
CA THR A 184 -3.20 -13.10 6.46
C THR A 184 -3.36 -13.10 4.94
N PRO A 185 -2.56 -13.88 4.18
CA PRO A 185 -2.83 -14.15 2.78
C PRO A 185 -4.05 -15.07 2.65
N LEU A 186 -4.95 -14.77 1.70
CA LEU A 186 -6.14 -15.55 1.43
C LEU A 186 -5.99 -16.32 0.11
N ALA A 187 -6.50 -17.54 0.10
CA ALA A 187 -6.76 -18.26 -1.14
C ALA A 187 -7.99 -17.67 -1.83
N TYR A 188 -7.98 -17.65 -3.16
CA TYR A 188 -9.17 -17.34 -3.93
C TYR A 188 -10.21 -18.48 -3.77
N SER A 189 -11.15 -18.26 -2.87
CA SER A 189 -12.37 -19.08 -2.77
C SER A 189 -13.45 -18.29 -2.05
N GLN A 190 -14.71 -18.45 -2.46
CA GLN A 190 -15.86 -17.77 -1.86
C GLN A 190 -15.92 -18.03 -0.34
N ASP A 191 -15.79 -19.27 0.07
CA ASP A 191 -15.88 -19.67 1.48
C ASP A 191 -14.82 -19.03 2.39
N THR A 192 -13.67 -18.62 1.83
CA THR A 192 -12.58 -18.05 2.62
C THR A 192 -12.63 -16.53 2.72
N MET A 193 -13.38 -15.87 1.86
CA MET A 193 -13.45 -14.40 1.77
C MET A 193 -14.63 -13.82 2.55
N ASP A 194 -15.75 -14.55 2.60
CA ASP A 194 -16.95 -14.09 3.30
C ASP A 194 -16.73 -13.94 4.80
N GLY A 195 -17.34 -12.92 5.38
CA GLY A 195 -17.27 -12.64 6.82
C GLY A 195 -15.93 -12.11 7.32
N LYS A 196 -14.99 -11.75 6.43
CA LYS A 196 -13.76 -11.05 6.83
C LYS A 196 -14.06 -9.57 7.06
N LEU A 197 -13.44 -8.99 8.08
CA LEU A 197 -13.45 -7.55 8.30
C LEU A 197 -12.05 -7.03 7.95
N ALA A 198 -11.89 -6.47 6.76
CA ALA A 198 -10.59 -6.03 6.23
C ALA A 198 -10.37 -4.53 6.46
N ASN A 199 -9.51 -4.15 7.41
CA ASN A 199 -9.10 -2.74 7.53
C ASN A 199 -8.32 -2.27 6.30
N ALA A 200 -7.44 -3.15 5.77
CA ALA A 200 -6.89 -2.98 4.43
C ALA A 200 -6.76 -4.33 3.72
N PHE A 201 -6.87 -4.31 2.40
CA PHE A 201 -6.56 -5.47 1.57
C PHE A 201 -5.67 -5.10 0.39
N LEU A 202 -4.94 -6.09 -0.12
CA LEU A 202 -4.22 -6.04 -1.38
C LEU A 202 -4.83 -7.05 -2.35
N ALA A 203 -5.21 -6.61 -3.55
CA ALA A 203 -5.44 -7.47 -4.70
C ALA A 203 -4.19 -7.43 -5.60
N ASP A 204 -3.42 -8.51 -5.61
CA ASP A 204 -2.21 -8.64 -6.44
C ASP A 204 -2.54 -9.37 -7.74
N GLU A 205 -1.89 -8.97 -8.84
CA GLU A 205 -2.16 -9.45 -10.20
C GLU A 205 -3.65 -9.32 -10.56
N ALA A 206 -4.24 -8.17 -10.23
CA ALA A 206 -5.68 -7.90 -10.40
C ALA A 206 -6.18 -8.06 -11.85
N GLY A 207 -5.33 -7.84 -12.85
CA GLY A 207 -5.66 -8.13 -14.24
C GLY A 207 -5.91 -9.61 -14.57
N ALA A 208 -5.59 -10.52 -13.63
CA ALA A 208 -5.89 -11.95 -13.73
C ALA A 208 -6.95 -12.41 -12.74
N LEU A 209 -7.55 -11.50 -11.96
CA LEU A 209 -8.63 -11.80 -11.02
C LEU A 209 -10.00 -11.55 -11.68
N ASP A 210 -10.97 -12.36 -11.28
CA ASP A 210 -12.39 -12.04 -11.47
C ASP A 210 -12.82 -10.94 -10.48
N ASP A 211 -13.98 -10.33 -10.69
CA ASP A 211 -14.47 -9.21 -9.86
C ASP A 211 -14.75 -9.61 -8.42
N TYR A 212 -15.22 -10.84 -8.21
CA TYR A 212 -15.66 -11.32 -6.90
C TYR A 212 -14.68 -11.11 -5.75
N PRO A 213 -13.36 -11.41 -5.85
CA PRO A 213 -12.42 -11.19 -4.73
C PRO A 213 -12.34 -9.74 -4.26
N VAL A 214 -12.32 -8.80 -5.18
CA VAL A 214 -12.25 -7.37 -4.87
C VAL A 214 -13.55 -6.88 -4.27
N GLU A 215 -14.70 -7.29 -4.85
CA GLU A 215 -16.03 -6.96 -4.32
C GLU A 215 -16.26 -7.55 -2.93
N ALA A 216 -15.86 -8.79 -2.68
CA ALA A 216 -15.96 -9.42 -1.36
C ALA A 216 -15.13 -8.66 -0.32
N MET A 217 -13.89 -8.27 -0.64
CA MET A 217 -13.06 -7.47 0.25
C MET A 217 -13.65 -6.08 0.49
N ARG A 218 -14.16 -5.39 -0.53
CA ARG A 218 -14.84 -4.10 -0.38
C ARG A 218 -16.11 -4.19 0.46
N SER A 219 -16.93 -5.22 0.22
CA SER A 219 -18.13 -5.49 1.02
C SER A 219 -17.79 -5.66 2.49
N SER A 220 -16.69 -6.33 2.79
CA SER A 220 -16.19 -6.50 4.16
C SER A 220 -15.80 -5.19 4.84
N GLN A 221 -15.57 -4.13 4.08
CA GLN A 221 -15.12 -2.81 4.57
C GLN A 221 -16.25 -1.80 4.78
N ILE A 222 -17.53 -2.14 4.46
CA ILE A 222 -18.64 -1.18 4.45
C ILE A 222 -18.78 -0.42 5.78
N THR A 223 -18.57 -1.09 6.91
CA THR A 223 -18.72 -0.51 8.25
C THR A 223 -17.45 0.20 8.76
N LEU A 224 -16.34 0.11 8.03
CA LEU A 224 -15.07 0.69 8.44
C LEU A 224 -14.91 2.12 7.91
N ARG A 225 -14.43 3.03 8.77
CA ARG A 225 -14.15 4.43 8.40
C ARG A 225 -12.84 4.57 7.63
N ASN A 226 -11.73 4.08 8.19
CA ASN A 226 -10.39 4.18 7.61
C ASN A 226 -10.00 2.96 6.77
N LYS A 227 -10.92 2.53 5.90
CA LYS A 227 -10.70 1.40 4.99
C LYS A 227 -9.69 1.73 3.88
N LEU A 228 -9.01 0.71 3.37
CA LEU A 228 -8.09 0.84 2.24
C LEU A 228 -8.11 -0.42 1.37
N GLY A 229 -8.37 -0.26 0.09
CA GLY A 229 -8.13 -1.27 -0.94
C GLY A 229 -6.91 -0.89 -1.75
N ILE A 230 -5.92 -1.79 -1.87
CA ILE A 230 -4.75 -1.61 -2.74
C ILE A 230 -4.89 -2.63 -3.86
N ILE A 231 -4.91 -2.15 -5.10
CA ILE A 231 -5.09 -2.99 -6.28
C ILE A 231 -3.85 -2.79 -7.16
N ILE A 232 -3.10 -3.85 -7.35
CA ILE A 232 -1.87 -3.80 -8.14
C ILE A 232 -1.88 -4.82 -9.27
N SER A 233 -1.38 -4.45 -10.43
CA SER A 233 -1.27 -5.34 -11.58
C SER A 233 -0.18 -4.91 -12.54
N THR A 234 0.16 -5.81 -13.46
CA THR A 234 0.69 -5.47 -14.77
C THR A 234 -0.46 -5.33 -15.74
N GLN A 235 -0.25 -4.63 -16.86
CA GLN A 235 -1.22 -4.63 -17.94
C GLN A 235 -1.42 -6.04 -18.50
N TYR A 236 -2.66 -6.45 -18.63
CA TYR A 236 -3.07 -7.73 -19.23
C TYR A 236 -3.67 -7.49 -20.61
N PRO A 237 -3.53 -8.47 -21.56
CA PRO A 237 -4.08 -8.32 -22.91
C PRO A 237 -5.61 -8.49 -22.99
N ASN A 238 -6.25 -8.88 -21.89
CA ASN A 238 -7.70 -9.02 -21.78
C ASN A 238 -8.27 -7.73 -21.19
N ASP A 239 -9.17 -7.06 -21.90
CA ASP A 239 -9.80 -5.80 -21.48
C ASP A 239 -10.99 -6.03 -20.51
N ASN A 240 -11.39 -7.26 -20.24
CA ASN A 240 -12.42 -7.60 -19.27
C ASN A 240 -11.74 -8.14 -17.98
N ASN A 241 -11.28 -7.25 -17.14
CA ASN A 241 -10.63 -7.58 -15.89
C ASN A 241 -10.77 -6.43 -14.87
N VAL A 242 -10.65 -6.79 -13.59
CA VAL A 242 -10.79 -5.86 -12.45
C VAL A 242 -9.96 -4.57 -12.59
N MET A 243 -8.76 -4.65 -13.14
CA MET A 243 -7.88 -3.48 -13.25
C MET A 243 -8.42 -2.43 -14.21
N ILE A 244 -9.04 -2.86 -15.32
CA ILE A 244 -9.67 -1.95 -16.29
C ILE A 244 -10.92 -1.30 -15.66
N ASP A 245 -11.78 -2.10 -15.02
CA ASP A 245 -13.01 -1.60 -14.39
C ASP A 245 -12.71 -0.57 -13.26
N GLU A 246 -11.53 -0.65 -12.66
CA GLU A 246 -11.09 0.28 -11.62
C GLU A 246 -10.46 1.58 -12.17
N ILE A 247 -9.98 1.56 -13.42
CA ILE A 247 -9.36 2.74 -14.07
C ILE A 247 -10.40 3.61 -14.78
N ASP A 248 -11.47 3.03 -15.30
CA ASP A 248 -12.56 3.70 -16.02
C ASP A 248 -13.53 4.39 -15.07
#